data_d47608907d275c637a82a5ad13b5acae
#
_entry.id   d47608907d275c637a82a5ad13b5acae
#
_cell.length_a   1.000
_cell.length_b   1.000
_cell.length_c   1.000
_cell.angle_alpha   90.00
_cell.angle_beta   90.00
_cell.angle_gamma   90.00
#
_symmetry.space_group_name_H-M   'P 1'
#
loop_
_entity.id
_entity.type
_entity.pdbx_description
1 polymer ?
#
loop_
_entity_poly.entity_id
_entity_poly.type
_entity_poly.pdbx_seq_one_letter_code
_entity_poly.pdbx_strand_id
1 'polypeptide(L)'
;MFYLLYLLNDDSIVFNIFRYLTFRSFGAGVTAFLISIVLGGVFIRFLTRRQFRENIRDDGPETHKTKAGTPTMGGAFIVIAITFSALLWTNITSEVVWAVILFTLSYALIGFLDDWLKFTRKKGMRAREKFALQIFFALLFVLVLMADIDGFRMALSADKVADYPFTSVVLPFFKKAVINLGWLYLPFAVLAVVGASNGVNLTDGLDGLAIGAIVVAAGTYIVFAYLAGNAEFSKYLQIPYIPEAGELAVFLAAVGGACLGFLWYNSHPAQVFMGDVGSLALGAAIGAVALIVKQEILLIVVGGIFVAEAMSVILQVASFKLTRKRIFRMAPLHHHFELSGWSESKVVIRFWVICLVLALFALSTLKLR
;
A
#
# COMPACT_ATOMS: atom_id res chain seq x y z
N MET A 1 -10.29 -19.23 -1.58
CA MET A 1 -10.83 -20.48 -2.16
C MET A 1 -9.90 -21.66 -1.92
N PHE A 2 -8.63 -21.61 -2.33
CA PHE A 2 -7.67 -22.70 -2.09
C PHE A 2 -7.46 -23.04 -0.62
N TYR A 3 -7.60 -22.09 0.29
CA TYR A 3 -7.60 -22.38 1.72
C TYR A 3 -8.60 -23.47 2.10
N LEU A 4 -9.79 -23.50 1.49
CA LEU A 4 -10.81 -24.50 1.80
C LEU A 4 -10.43 -25.92 1.35
N LEU A 5 -9.44 -26.08 0.45
CA LEU A 5 -8.96 -27.40 0.05
C LEU A 5 -8.37 -28.21 1.22
N TYR A 6 -7.91 -27.52 2.28
CA TYR A 6 -7.44 -28.23 3.47
C TYR A 6 -8.53 -29.07 4.15
N LEU A 7 -9.82 -28.75 3.94
CA LEU A 7 -10.95 -29.54 4.45
C LEU A 7 -11.01 -30.92 3.81
N LEU A 8 -10.35 -31.14 2.66
CA LEU A 8 -10.21 -32.43 1.99
C LEU A 8 -8.99 -33.23 2.49
N ASN A 9 -8.40 -32.79 3.61
CA ASN A 9 -7.20 -33.44 4.16
C ASN A 9 -7.46 -34.91 4.58
N ASP A 10 -8.69 -35.26 4.95
CA ASP A 10 -9.07 -36.62 5.29
C ASP A 10 -9.02 -37.55 4.05
N ASP A 11 -9.20 -37.02 2.85
CA ASP A 11 -9.09 -37.75 1.59
C ASP A 11 -7.64 -37.89 1.11
N SER A 12 -6.81 -36.84 1.36
CA SER A 12 -5.39 -36.85 0.98
C SER A 12 -4.58 -35.85 1.79
N ILE A 13 -3.47 -36.32 2.39
CA ILE A 13 -2.53 -35.50 3.17
C ILE A 13 -1.94 -34.33 2.36
N VAL A 14 -1.95 -34.41 1.03
CA VAL A 14 -1.46 -33.34 0.13
C VAL A 14 -2.26 -32.06 0.33
N PHE A 15 -3.55 -32.13 0.64
CA PHE A 15 -4.38 -30.95 0.87
C PHE A 15 -4.03 -30.18 2.16
N ASN A 16 -3.31 -30.78 3.10
CA ASN A 16 -2.87 -30.10 4.31
C ASN A 16 -1.93 -28.93 4.02
N ILE A 17 -1.24 -28.88 2.87
CA ILE A 17 -0.34 -27.80 2.49
C ILE A 17 -1.06 -26.44 2.40
N PHE A 18 -2.36 -26.43 2.03
CA PHE A 18 -3.16 -25.22 1.91
C PHE A 18 -3.51 -24.58 3.27
N ARG A 19 -3.26 -25.25 4.39
CA ARG A 19 -3.39 -24.68 5.73
C ARG A 19 -2.24 -23.71 6.06
N TYR A 20 -1.05 -23.93 5.50
CA TYR A 20 0.15 -23.18 5.85
C TYR A 20 0.16 -21.78 5.22
N LEU A 21 0.25 -20.75 6.08
CA LEU A 21 0.32 -19.35 5.64
C LEU A 21 1.46 -19.06 4.67
N THR A 22 2.65 -19.64 4.93
CA THR A 22 3.83 -19.46 4.07
C THR A 22 3.60 -19.97 2.66
N PHE A 23 3.00 -21.16 2.52
CA PHE A 23 2.66 -21.71 1.22
C PHE A 23 1.64 -20.85 0.49
N ARG A 24 0.59 -20.42 1.18
CA ARG A 24 -0.45 -19.56 0.61
C ARG A 24 0.08 -18.18 0.23
N SER A 25 0.96 -17.60 1.04
CA SER A 25 1.61 -16.33 0.73
C SER A 25 2.47 -16.44 -0.52
N PHE A 26 3.29 -17.49 -0.63
CA PHE A 26 4.05 -17.74 -1.85
C PHE A 26 3.15 -17.93 -3.07
N GLY A 27 2.13 -18.77 -2.94
CA GLY A 27 1.13 -19.02 -4.00
C GLY A 27 0.42 -17.74 -4.43
N ALA A 28 0.01 -16.90 -3.46
CA ALA A 28 -0.63 -15.63 -3.74
C ALA A 28 0.30 -14.66 -4.49
N GLY A 29 1.55 -14.54 -4.06
CA GLY A 29 2.53 -13.70 -4.72
C GLY A 29 2.80 -14.13 -6.16
N VAL A 30 3.06 -15.43 -6.37
CA VAL A 30 3.31 -15.98 -7.72
C VAL A 30 2.07 -15.84 -8.61
N THR A 31 0.88 -16.14 -8.10
CA THR A 31 -0.36 -16.00 -8.87
C THR A 31 -0.60 -14.55 -9.31
N ALA A 32 -0.46 -13.59 -8.38
CA ALA A 32 -0.62 -12.17 -8.69
C ALA A 32 0.43 -11.68 -9.69
N PHE A 33 1.68 -12.10 -9.55
CA PHE A 33 2.77 -11.80 -10.47
C PHE A 33 2.45 -12.29 -11.89
N LEU A 34 2.07 -13.56 -12.04
CA LEU A 34 1.75 -14.14 -13.34
C LEU A 34 0.53 -13.47 -13.98
N ILE A 35 -0.52 -13.20 -13.19
CA ILE A 35 -1.69 -12.46 -13.68
C ILE A 35 -1.27 -11.06 -14.16
N SER A 36 -0.46 -10.33 -13.39
CA SER A 36 0.02 -9.00 -13.79
C SER A 36 0.82 -9.04 -15.10
N ILE A 37 1.70 -10.02 -15.28
CA ILE A 37 2.46 -10.17 -16.53
C ILE A 37 1.55 -10.49 -17.72
N VAL A 38 0.65 -11.46 -17.57
CA VAL A 38 -0.25 -11.85 -18.65
C VAL A 38 -1.23 -10.74 -19.01
N LEU A 39 -1.91 -10.18 -18.00
CA LEU A 39 -2.86 -9.11 -18.21
C LEU A 39 -2.17 -7.82 -18.67
N GLY A 40 -0.98 -7.51 -18.17
CA GLY A 40 -0.24 -6.29 -18.49
C GLY A 40 -0.04 -6.15 -19.99
N GLY A 41 0.47 -7.18 -20.68
CA GLY A 41 0.66 -7.14 -22.12
C GLY A 41 -0.64 -6.98 -22.91
N VAL A 42 -1.75 -7.56 -22.45
CA VAL A 42 -3.07 -7.40 -23.09
C VAL A 42 -3.62 -5.99 -22.83
N PHE A 43 -3.52 -5.54 -21.58
CA PHE A 43 -4.08 -4.28 -21.13
C PHE A 43 -3.35 -3.07 -21.74
N ILE A 44 -2.02 -3.13 -21.85
CA ILE A 44 -1.21 -2.09 -22.53
C ILE A 44 -1.66 -1.95 -23.99
N ARG A 45 -1.82 -3.06 -24.73
CA ARG A 45 -2.33 -3.02 -26.10
C ARG A 45 -3.73 -2.41 -26.20
N PHE A 46 -4.61 -2.74 -25.23
CA PHE A 46 -5.96 -2.16 -25.17
C PHE A 46 -5.91 -0.65 -24.92
N LEU A 47 -5.15 -0.19 -23.91
CA LEU A 47 -5.01 1.23 -23.57
C LEU A 47 -4.41 2.03 -24.74
N THR A 48 -3.37 1.48 -25.39
CA THR A 48 -2.72 2.12 -26.56
C THR A 48 -3.71 2.28 -27.73
N ARG A 49 -4.50 1.24 -28.03
CA ARG A 49 -5.53 1.30 -29.08
C ARG A 49 -6.63 2.32 -28.78
N ARG A 50 -7.01 2.49 -27.52
CA ARG A 50 -8.01 3.43 -27.06
C ARG A 50 -7.46 4.84 -26.84
N GLN A 51 -6.15 5.04 -27.02
CA GLN A 51 -5.47 6.33 -26.82
C GLN A 51 -5.62 6.91 -25.41
N PHE A 52 -5.67 6.04 -24.38
CA PHE A 52 -5.59 6.43 -22.98
C PHE A 52 -4.15 6.90 -22.68
N ARG A 53 -3.86 8.16 -22.99
CA ARG A 53 -2.53 8.75 -22.85
C ARG A 53 -2.54 9.80 -21.76
N GLU A 54 -1.45 9.88 -21.02
CA GLU A 54 -1.28 10.93 -20.04
C GLU A 54 -1.05 12.28 -20.72
N ASN A 55 -1.72 13.34 -20.20
CA ASN A 55 -1.44 14.70 -20.60
C ASN A 55 -0.22 15.19 -19.83
N ILE A 56 0.90 15.33 -20.50
CA ILE A 56 2.14 15.85 -19.90
C ILE A 56 1.92 17.31 -19.52
N ARG A 57 2.30 17.66 -18.28
CA ARG A 57 2.25 19.06 -17.84
C ARG A 57 3.35 19.86 -18.49
N ASP A 58 3.00 21.03 -19.00
CA ASP A 58 3.96 21.95 -19.66
C ASP A 58 5.04 22.45 -18.69
N ASP A 59 4.79 22.45 -17.37
CA ASP A 59 5.69 22.91 -16.31
C ASP A 59 6.68 21.83 -15.82
N GLY A 60 6.65 20.59 -16.39
CA GLY A 60 7.50 19.48 -15.97
C GLY A 60 8.93 19.53 -16.56
N PRO A 61 9.86 18.69 -16.06
CA PRO A 61 11.20 18.55 -16.64
C PRO A 61 11.13 18.19 -18.12
N GLU A 62 12.06 18.69 -18.95
CA GLU A 62 12.08 18.44 -20.41
C GLU A 62 12.20 16.94 -20.75
N THR A 63 12.82 16.17 -19.88
CA THR A 63 12.93 14.70 -19.99
C THR A 63 11.58 14.00 -20.05
N HIS A 64 10.53 14.59 -19.46
CA HIS A 64 9.18 14.02 -19.47
C HIS A 64 8.47 14.18 -20.82
N LYS A 65 8.91 15.10 -21.68
CA LYS A 65 8.34 15.28 -23.03
C LYS A 65 8.54 14.04 -23.91
N THR A 66 9.60 13.26 -23.68
CA THR A 66 9.85 12.00 -24.42
C THR A 66 8.89 10.87 -24.03
N LYS A 67 8.20 11.00 -22.88
CA LYS A 67 7.20 10.03 -22.39
C LYS A 67 5.80 10.28 -22.95
N ALA A 68 5.65 11.31 -23.81
CA ALA A 68 4.39 11.61 -24.47
C ALA A 68 3.90 10.41 -25.29
N GLY A 69 2.72 9.91 -24.95
CA GLY A 69 2.12 8.75 -25.62
C GLY A 69 2.14 7.44 -24.84
N THR A 70 2.85 7.38 -23.70
CA THR A 70 2.76 6.23 -22.79
C THR A 70 1.35 6.13 -22.21
N PRO A 71 0.69 4.96 -22.29
CA PRO A 71 -0.64 4.77 -21.73
C PRO A 71 -0.63 4.87 -20.20
N THR A 72 -1.70 5.41 -19.62
CA THR A 72 -1.94 5.50 -18.18
C THR A 72 -3.07 4.57 -17.75
N MET A 73 -3.41 4.52 -16.46
CA MET A 73 -4.41 3.62 -15.83
C MET A 73 -3.93 2.16 -15.71
N GLY A 74 -2.63 1.88 -15.76
CA GLY A 74 -2.08 0.55 -15.55
C GLY A 74 -2.39 -0.03 -14.17
N GLY A 75 -2.68 0.82 -13.18
CA GLY A 75 -3.14 0.39 -11.86
C GLY A 75 -4.35 -0.53 -11.87
N ALA A 76 -5.18 -0.47 -12.90
CA ALA A 76 -6.37 -1.32 -12.99
C ALA A 76 -6.01 -2.81 -13.04
N PHE A 77 -5.02 -3.22 -13.82
CA PHE A 77 -4.65 -4.65 -13.84
C PHE A 77 -3.87 -5.08 -12.59
N ILE A 78 -3.19 -4.15 -11.89
CA ILE A 78 -2.61 -4.43 -10.56
C ILE A 78 -3.73 -4.80 -9.59
N VAL A 79 -4.77 -3.97 -9.50
CA VAL A 79 -5.91 -4.18 -8.59
C VAL A 79 -6.65 -5.47 -8.92
N ILE A 80 -6.86 -5.79 -10.20
CA ILE A 80 -7.45 -7.06 -10.64
C ILE A 80 -6.57 -8.24 -10.18
N ALA A 81 -5.26 -8.18 -10.39
CA ALA A 81 -4.33 -9.24 -10.01
C ALA A 81 -4.31 -9.46 -8.48
N ILE A 82 -4.29 -8.38 -7.69
CA ILE A 82 -4.36 -8.43 -6.23
C ILE A 82 -5.67 -9.09 -5.79
N THR A 83 -6.80 -8.56 -6.27
CA THR A 83 -8.13 -9.02 -5.83
C THR A 83 -8.34 -10.49 -6.17
N PHE A 84 -8.04 -10.88 -7.41
CA PHE A 84 -8.21 -12.27 -7.83
C PHE A 84 -7.31 -13.22 -7.05
N SER A 85 -6.04 -12.87 -6.88
CA SER A 85 -5.09 -13.68 -6.12
C SER A 85 -5.47 -13.75 -4.63
N ALA A 86 -5.86 -12.64 -4.02
CA ALA A 86 -6.32 -12.63 -2.63
C ALA A 86 -7.54 -13.55 -2.44
N LEU A 87 -8.56 -13.45 -3.30
CA LEU A 87 -9.76 -14.32 -3.24
C LEU A 87 -9.42 -15.81 -3.40
N LEU A 88 -8.39 -16.15 -4.17
CA LEU A 88 -7.97 -17.55 -4.33
C LEU A 88 -7.26 -18.07 -3.07
N TRP A 89 -6.35 -17.31 -2.48
CA TRP A 89 -5.38 -17.82 -1.52
C TRP A 89 -5.67 -17.45 -0.06
N THR A 90 -6.38 -16.34 0.22
CA THR A 90 -6.75 -15.99 1.59
C THR A 90 -7.90 -16.86 2.11
N ASN A 91 -8.07 -16.86 3.41
CA ASN A 91 -9.27 -17.39 4.03
C ASN A 91 -10.45 -16.44 3.79
N ILE A 92 -11.34 -16.80 2.88
CA ILE A 92 -12.52 -16.01 2.51
C ILE A 92 -13.59 -15.93 3.60
N THR A 93 -13.46 -16.71 4.69
CA THR A 93 -14.37 -16.60 5.85
C THR A 93 -13.93 -15.50 6.82
N SER A 94 -12.72 -14.93 6.65
CA SER A 94 -12.21 -13.85 7.48
C SER A 94 -12.82 -12.50 7.10
N GLU A 95 -13.48 -11.86 8.05
CA GLU A 95 -14.07 -10.52 7.87
C GLU A 95 -12.99 -9.46 7.65
N VAL A 96 -11.83 -9.60 8.29
CA VAL A 96 -10.69 -8.70 8.16
C VAL A 96 -10.15 -8.69 6.72
N VAL A 97 -10.10 -9.85 6.07
CA VAL A 97 -9.70 -9.96 4.65
C VAL A 97 -10.67 -9.20 3.76
N TRP A 98 -11.97 -9.39 3.95
CA TRP A 98 -12.99 -8.67 3.19
C TRP A 98 -12.93 -7.16 3.43
N ALA A 99 -12.75 -6.73 4.69
CA ALA A 99 -12.61 -5.32 5.00
C ALA A 99 -11.45 -4.67 4.23
N VAL A 100 -10.26 -5.31 4.18
CA VAL A 100 -9.10 -4.80 3.46
C VAL A 100 -9.29 -4.84 1.94
N ILE A 101 -9.86 -5.92 1.40
CA ILE A 101 -10.13 -6.02 -0.05
C ILE A 101 -11.12 -4.93 -0.48
N LEU A 102 -12.27 -4.80 0.20
CA LEU A 102 -13.29 -3.81 -0.13
C LEU A 102 -12.78 -2.38 0.04
N PHE A 103 -11.99 -2.14 1.07
CA PHE A 103 -11.35 -0.85 1.28
C PHE A 103 -10.35 -0.50 0.15
N THR A 104 -9.50 -1.44 -0.23
CA THR A 104 -8.57 -1.28 -1.37
C THR A 104 -9.32 -0.99 -2.67
N LEU A 105 -10.41 -1.72 -2.93
CA LEU A 105 -11.26 -1.51 -4.10
C LEU A 105 -11.98 -0.15 -4.08
N SER A 106 -12.39 0.35 -2.92
CA SER A 106 -13.00 1.68 -2.81
C SER A 106 -12.03 2.79 -3.23
N TYR A 107 -10.76 2.69 -2.85
CA TYR A 107 -9.73 3.64 -3.27
C TYR A 107 -9.34 3.46 -4.75
N ALA A 108 -9.33 2.22 -5.24
CA ALA A 108 -9.17 1.95 -6.66
C ALA A 108 -10.29 2.60 -7.50
N LEU A 109 -11.53 2.55 -7.00
CA LEU A 109 -12.68 3.19 -7.64
C LEU A 109 -12.54 4.72 -7.68
N ILE A 110 -12.08 5.35 -6.59
CA ILE A 110 -11.81 6.80 -6.57
C ILE A 110 -10.78 7.14 -7.64
N GLY A 111 -9.68 6.40 -7.70
CA GLY A 111 -8.63 6.59 -8.69
C GLY A 111 -9.13 6.36 -10.12
N PHE A 112 -9.93 5.32 -10.33
CA PHE A 112 -10.55 5.04 -11.63
C PHE A 112 -11.45 6.17 -12.10
N LEU A 113 -12.29 6.70 -11.22
CA LEU A 113 -13.17 7.83 -11.55
C LEU A 113 -12.35 9.08 -11.90
N ASP A 114 -11.27 9.35 -11.19
CA ASP A 114 -10.39 10.49 -11.48
C ASP A 114 -9.71 10.34 -12.84
N ASP A 115 -9.08 9.19 -13.10
CA ASP A 115 -8.40 8.92 -14.36
C ASP A 115 -9.38 8.86 -15.56
N TRP A 116 -10.58 8.31 -15.36
CA TRP A 116 -11.63 8.31 -16.37
C TRP A 116 -12.11 9.73 -16.72
N LEU A 117 -12.27 10.60 -15.70
CA LEU A 117 -12.63 12.01 -15.92
C LEU A 117 -11.51 12.78 -16.63
N LYS A 118 -10.24 12.53 -16.29
CA LYS A 118 -9.08 13.09 -17.01
C LYS A 118 -9.12 12.72 -18.49
N PHE A 119 -9.46 11.46 -18.79
CA PHE A 119 -9.57 10.99 -20.18
C PHE A 119 -10.75 11.62 -20.92
N THR A 120 -11.95 11.63 -20.33
CA THR A 120 -13.18 12.07 -21.01
C THR A 120 -13.32 13.58 -21.07
N ARG A 121 -12.95 14.29 -19.99
CA ARG A 121 -13.17 15.74 -19.84
C ARG A 121 -11.88 16.56 -19.84
N LYS A 122 -10.71 15.91 -20.04
CA LYS A 122 -9.38 16.53 -19.93
C LYS A 122 -9.10 17.19 -18.56
N LYS A 123 -9.96 16.97 -17.58
CA LYS A 123 -9.84 17.46 -16.20
C LYS A 123 -10.31 16.34 -15.27
N GLY A 124 -9.46 15.99 -14.29
CA GLY A 124 -9.82 15.05 -13.23
C GLY A 124 -10.85 15.60 -12.26
N MET A 125 -11.12 14.84 -11.20
CA MET A 125 -11.96 15.27 -10.09
C MET A 125 -11.37 16.52 -9.44
N ARG A 126 -12.24 17.36 -8.84
CA ARG A 126 -11.76 18.43 -7.99
C ARG A 126 -11.05 17.84 -6.76
N ALA A 127 -9.91 18.44 -6.37
CA ALA A 127 -9.12 17.94 -5.24
C ALA A 127 -9.97 17.78 -3.96
N ARG A 128 -10.93 18.69 -3.71
CA ARG A 128 -11.85 18.61 -2.56
C ARG A 128 -12.78 17.39 -2.63
N GLU A 129 -13.31 17.07 -3.79
CA GLU A 129 -14.21 15.92 -4.01
C GLU A 129 -13.46 14.61 -3.82
N LYS A 130 -12.27 14.51 -4.43
CA LYS A 130 -11.38 13.35 -4.28
C LYS A 130 -11.01 13.13 -2.82
N PHE A 131 -10.61 14.18 -2.12
CA PHE A 131 -10.22 14.10 -0.71
C PHE A 131 -11.42 13.77 0.21
N ALA A 132 -12.60 14.31 -0.07
CA ALA A 132 -13.82 13.99 0.67
C ALA A 132 -14.22 12.51 0.54
N LEU A 133 -14.13 11.91 -0.66
CA LEU A 133 -14.37 10.49 -0.88
C LEU A 133 -13.33 9.61 -0.16
N GLN A 134 -12.05 9.98 -0.18
CA GLN A 134 -11.01 9.27 0.55
C GLN A 134 -11.28 9.28 2.06
N ILE A 135 -11.63 10.44 2.63
CA ILE A 135 -11.99 10.55 4.05
C ILE A 135 -13.24 9.71 4.35
N PHE A 136 -14.26 9.77 3.50
CA PHE A 136 -15.51 9.01 3.71
C PHE A 136 -15.24 7.51 3.79
N PHE A 137 -14.53 6.93 2.82
CA PHE A 137 -14.22 5.50 2.85
C PHE A 137 -13.25 5.12 3.97
N ALA A 138 -12.29 6.00 4.32
CA ALA A 138 -11.40 5.78 5.45
C ALA A 138 -12.17 5.79 6.79
N LEU A 139 -13.10 6.73 6.97
CA LEU A 139 -13.99 6.77 8.14
C LEU A 139 -14.81 5.50 8.25
N LEU A 140 -15.47 5.10 7.15
CA LEU A 140 -16.26 3.87 7.13
C LEU A 140 -15.42 2.65 7.51
N PHE A 141 -14.23 2.51 6.93
CA PHE A 141 -13.31 1.43 7.23
C PHE A 141 -12.90 1.40 8.70
N VAL A 142 -12.48 2.54 9.25
CA VAL A 142 -12.05 2.62 10.66
C VAL A 142 -13.22 2.36 11.60
N LEU A 143 -14.43 2.86 11.29
CA LEU A 143 -15.63 2.60 12.08
C LEU A 143 -16.00 1.12 12.08
N VAL A 144 -15.89 0.43 10.93
CA VAL A 144 -16.10 -1.02 10.83
C VAL A 144 -15.10 -1.76 11.72
N LEU A 145 -13.81 -1.37 11.69
CA LEU A 145 -12.79 -1.98 12.56
C LEU A 145 -13.01 -1.68 14.06
N MET A 146 -13.58 -0.51 14.40
CA MET A 146 -13.90 -0.13 15.78
C MET A 146 -15.20 -0.77 16.30
N ALA A 147 -16.09 -1.23 15.42
CA ALA A 147 -17.37 -1.84 15.80
C ALA A 147 -17.25 -3.25 16.35
N ASP A 148 -16.05 -3.68 16.73
CA ASP A 148 -15.75 -4.97 17.37
C ASP A 148 -16.21 -6.18 16.54
N ILE A 149 -15.68 -6.25 15.31
CA ILE A 149 -15.79 -7.46 14.49
C ILE A 149 -15.19 -8.62 15.31
N ASP A 150 -15.93 -9.69 15.52
CA ASP A 150 -15.60 -10.82 16.42
C ASP A 150 -14.20 -11.44 16.24
N GLY A 151 -13.50 -11.15 15.16
CA GLY A 151 -12.10 -11.55 14.88
C GLY A 151 -11.03 -10.57 15.41
N PHE A 152 -11.40 -9.40 15.94
CA PHE A 152 -10.45 -8.29 16.17
C PHE A 152 -10.08 -8.09 17.64
N ARG A 153 -9.74 -9.16 18.35
CA ARG A 153 -9.21 -9.08 19.72
C ARG A 153 -7.70 -8.97 19.71
N MET A 154 -7.16 -7.89 20.23
CA MET A 154 -5.73 -7.69 20.42
C MET A 154 -5.32 -8.20 21.80
N ALA A 155 -4.54 -9.27 21.85
CA ALA A 155 -3.91 -9.76 23.08
C ALA A 155 -2.42 -9.35 23.09
N LEU A 156 -1.94 -8.71 24.15
CA LEU A 156 -0.52 -8.37 24.32
C LEU A 156 0.36 -9.58 24.65
N SER A 157 -0.24 -10.71 25.01
CA SER A 157 0.43 -11.99 25.22
C SER A 157 -0.59 -13.10 25.15
N ALA A 158 -0.23 -14.23 24.58
CA ALA A 158 -1.07 -15.43 24.53
C ALA A 158 -1.51 -15.94 25.91
N ASP A 159 -0.80 -15.58 27.00
CA ASP A 159 -1.07 -16.03 28.37
C ASP A 159 -1.86 -14.99 29.21
N LYS A 160 -1.96 -13.75 28.77
CA LYS A 160 -2.74 -12.70 29.45
C LYS A 160 -3.54 -11.96 28.38
N VAL A 161 -4.80 -12.29 28.27
CA VAL A 161 -5.80 -11.55 27.51
C VAL A 161 -6.01 -10.20 28.22
N ALA A 162 -5.09 -9.25 28.03
CA ALA A 162 -5.38 -7.87 28.25
C ALA A 162 -6.07 -7.39 26.98
N ASP A 163 -7.40 -7.37 27.00
CA ASP A 163 -8.21 -6.85 25.89
C ASP A 163 -7.93 -5.35 25.77
N TYR A 164 -7.02 -5.00 24.85
CA TYR A 164 -6.84 -3.61 24.48
C TYR A 164 -7.85 -3.29 23.36
N PRO A 165 -8.62 -2.21 23.52
CA PRO A 165 -9.54 -1.78 22.47
C PRO A 165 -8.77 -1.45 21.19
N PHE A 166 -9.40 -1.62 20.05
CA PHE A 166 -8.81 -1.30 18.74
C PHE A 166 -8.26 0.13 18.65
N THR A 167 -8.78 1.04 19.46
CA THR A 167 -8.35 2.44 19.59
C THR A 167 -6.98 2.65 20.25
N SER A 168 -6.30 1.56 20.60
CA SER A 168 -4.97 1.62 21.20
C SER A 168 -3.86 1.68 20.14
N VAL A 169 -2.87 2.53 20.36
CA VAL A 169 -1.67 2.68 19.55
C VAL A 169 -0.48 2.12 20.32
N VAL A 170 0.29 1.26 19.67
CA VAL A 170 1.49 0.65 20.24
C VAL A 170 2.70 1.48 19.85
N LEU A 171 3.46 1.95 20.85
CA LEU A 171 4.67 2.72 20.59
C LEU A 171 5.83 1.78 20.24
N PRO A 172 6.54 2.01 19.10
CA PRO A 172 7.77 1.27 18.81
C PRO A 172 8.82 1.58 19.89
N PHE A 173 9.75 0.65 20.13
CA PHE A 173 10.81 0.71 21.13
C PHE A 173 10.38 0.59 22.61
N PHE A 174 9.11 0.74 22.95
CA PHE A 174 8.64 0.68 24.33
C PHE A 174 7.75 -0.55 24.57
N LYS A 175 8.26 -1.54 25.32
CA LYS A 175 7.61 -2.87 25.53
C LYS A 175 6.17 -2.84 26.03
N LYS A 176 5.77 -1.81 26.80
CA LYS A 176 4.47 -1.74 27.45
C LYS A 176 3.74 -0.41 27.19
N ALA A 177 4.29 0.42 26.30
CA ALA A 177 3.68 1.71 26.04
C ALA A 177 2.58 1.56 25.00
N VAL A 178 1.38 1.31 25.50
CA VAL A 178 0.15 1.30 24.72
C VAL A 178 -0.68 2.49 25.16
N ILE A 179 -1.02 3.34 24.22
CA ILE A 179 -1.80 4.56 24.46
C ILE A 179 -3.18 4.35 23.85
N ASN A 180 -4.21 4.27 24.69
CA ASN A 180 -5.58 4.26 24.19
C ASN A 180 -6.00 5.70 23.84
N LEU A 181 -6.19 5.97 22.56
CA LEU A 181 -6.62 7.28 22.07
C LEU A 181 -8.15 7.46 22.15
N GLY A 182 -8.91 6.40 22.43
CA GLY A 182 -10.38 6.45 22.38
C GLY A 182 -10.86 7.01 21.04
N TRP A 183 -11.79 7.97 21.08
CA TRP A 183 -12.33 8.59 19.84
C TRP A 183 -11.30 9.38 19.03
N LEU A 184 -10.17 9.81 19.61
CA LEU A 184 -9.09 10.45 18.88
C LEU A 184 -8.36 9.49 17.92
N TYR A 185 -8.53 8.18 18.12
CA TYR A 185 -8.01 7.19 17.19
C TYR A 185 -8.64 7.33 15.79
N LEU A 186 -9.90 7.72 15.70
CA LEU A 186 -10.61 7.88 14.42
C LEU A 186 -9.93 8.89 13.48
N PRO A 187 -9.73 10.17 13.87
CA PRO A 187 -9.02 11.12 13.01
C PRO A 187 -7.54 10.73 12.79
N PHE A 188 -6.88 10.11 13.76
CA PHE A 188 -5.51 9.61 13.62
C PHE A 188 -5.42 8.52 12.54
N ALA A 189 -6.28 7.51 12.61
CA ALA A 189 -6.31 6.40 11.65
C ALA A 189 -6.69 6.86 10.23
N VAL A 190 -7.68 7.75 10.12
CA VAL A 190 -8.05 8.37 8.83
C VAL A 190 -6.87 9.13 8.23
N LEU A 191 -6.17 9.93 9.06
CA LEU A 191 -4.98 10.67 8.61
C LEU A 191 -3.88 9.72 8.13
N ALA A 192 -3.63 8.64 8.85
CA ALA A 192 -2.62 7.64 8.48
C ALA A 192 -2.90 7.01 7.11
N VAL A 193 -4.14 6.57 6.89
CA VAL A 193 -4.52 5.89 5.63
C VAL A 193 -4.61 6.86 4.46
N VAL A 194 -5.28 8.00 4.64
CA VAL A 194 -5.38 9.03 3.59
C VAL A 194 -4.00 9.60 3.26
N GLY A 195 -3.17 9.78 4.30
CA GLY A 195 -1.78 10.20 4.13
C GLY A 195 -0.95 9.19 3.36
N ALA A 196 -1.04 7.90 3.68
CA ALA A 196 -0.37 6.83 2.95
C ALA A 196 -0.80 6.78 1.48
N SER A 197 -2.11 6.83 1.23
CA SER A 197 -2.67 6.80 -0.13
C SER A 197 -2.17 7.98 -0.98
N ASN A 198 -2.27 9.20 -0.46
CA ASN A 198 -1.80 10.38 -1.19
C ASN A 198 -0.27 10.46 -1.27
N GLY A 199 0.46 9.96 -0.26
CA GLY A 199 1.92 9.86 -0.28
C GLY A 199 2.41 8.98 -1.42
N VAL A 200 1.80 7.81 -1.62
CA VAL A 200 2.09 6.93 -2.76
C VAL A 200 1.75 7.61 -4.09
N ASN A 201 0.58 8.27 -4.16
CA ASN A 201 0.17 8.97 -5.38
C ASN A 201 1.12 10.13 -5.75
N LEU A 202 1.63 10.88 -4.78
CA LEU A 202 2.62 11.93 -5.02
C LEU A 202 4.00 11.38 -5.42
N THR A 203 4.32 10.14 -5.03
CA THR A 203 5.58 9.48 -5.37
C THR A 203 5.55 8.86 -6.77
N ASP A 204 4.37 8.68 -7.38
CA ASP A 204 4.19 8.09 -8.72
C ASP A 204 4.50 9.10 -9.84
N GLY A 205 5.68 9.72 -9.79
CA GLY A 205 6.14 10.71 -10.77
C GLY A 205 7.28 10.22 -11.68
N LEU A 206 7.96 9.13 -11.31
CA LEU A 206 9.06 8.55 -12.08
C LEU A 206 8.84 7.05 -12.31
N ASP A 207 9.35 6.55 -13.47
CA ASP A 207 9.22 5.17 -13.88
C ASP A 207 9.76 4.20 -12.82
N GLY A 208 8.89 3.36 -12.25
CA GLY A 208 9.23 2.36 -11.24
C GLY A 208 9.39 2.89 -9.81
N LEU A 209 9.39 4.20 -9.57
CA LEU A 209 9.68 4.76 -8.25
C LEU A 209 8.68 4.31 -7.19
N ALA A 210 7.40 4.63 -7.38
CA ALA A 210 6.35 4.33 -6.41
C ALA A 210 6.17 2.81 -6.25
N ILE A 211 6.15 2.08 -7.37
CA ILE A 211 5.88 0.65 -7.34
C ILE A 211 6.98 -0.15 -6.63
N GLY A 212 8.26 0.22 -6.83
CA GLY A 212 9.37 -0.43 -6.12
C GLY A 212 9.36 -0.12 -4.63
N ALA A 213 9.03 1.12 -4.24
CA ALA A 213 8.87 1.49 -2.83
C ALA A 213 7.71 0.72 -2.16
N ILE A 214 6.59 0.50 -2.89
CA ILE A 214 5.47 -0.34 -2.42
C ILE A 214 5.89 -1.80 -2.24
N VAL A 215 6.70 -2.38 -3.14
CA VAL A 215 7.21 -3.75 -2.98
C VAL A 215 7.98 -3.90 -1.65
N VAL A 216 8.83 -2.93 -1.34
CA VAL A 216 9.59 -2.91 -0.08
C VAL A 216 8.66 -2.77 1.13
N ALA A 217 7.69 -1.85 1.07
CA ALA A 217 6.72 -1.64 2.15
C ALA A 217 5.85 -2.89 2.35
N ALA A 218 5.32 -3.49 1.28
CA ALA A 218 4.53 -4.72 1.34
C ALA A 218 5.34 -5.86 1.96
N GLY A 219 6.60 -6.07 1.54
CA GLY A 219 7.50 -7.07 2.11
C GLY A 219 7.70 -6.87 3.61
N THR A 220 7.89 -5.64 4.05
CA THR A 220 8.02 -5.30 5.47
C THR A 220 6.75 -5.62 6.26
N TYR A 221 5.59 -5.22 5.74
CA TYR A 221 4.31 -5.50 6.39
C TYR A 221 3.87 -6.96 6.30
N ILE A 222 4.34 -7.75 5.32
CA ILE A 222 4.20 -9.21 5.33
C ILE A 222 4.83 -9.78 6.60
N VAL A 223 6.05 -9.34 6.95
CA VAL A 223 6.73 -9.79 8.16
C VAL A 223 5.95 -9.39 9.42
N PHE A 224 5.52 -8.12 9.53
CA PHE A 224 4.73 -7.67 10.68
C PHE A 224 3.43 -8.46 10.81
N ALA A 225 2.68 -8.65 9.72
CA ALA A 225 1.41 -9.36 9.72
C ALA A 225 1.59 -10.85 10.09
N TYR A 226 2.61 -11.50 9.53
CA TYR A 226 2.92 -12.89 9.86
C TYR A 226 3.28 -13.07 11.33
N LEU A 227 4.11 -12.19 11.89
CA LEU A 227 4.55 -12.26 13.28
C LEU A 227 3.40 -11.90 14.25
N ALA A 228 2.58 -10.90 13.93
CA ALA A 228 1.42 -10.52 14.73
C ALA A 228 0.33 -11.60 14.71
N GLY A 229 0.18 -12.32 13.60
CA GLY A 229 -0.77 -13.44 13.45
C GLY A 229 -0.33 -14.76 14.07
N ASN A 230 0.90 -14.85 14.60
CA ASN A 230 1.45 -16.08 15.20
C ASN A 230 1.61 -15.92 16.71
N ALA A 231 0.92 -16.77 17.49
CA ALA A 231 0.91 -16.69 18.97
C ALA A 231 2.31 -16.84 19.58
N GLU A 232 3.14 -17.75 19.07
CA GLU A 232 4.48 -18.00 19.60
C GLU A 232 5.43 -16.82 19.30
N PHE A 233 5.43 -16.34 18.07
CA PHE A 233 6.27 -15.20 17.68
C PHE A 233 5.81 -13.90 18.34
N SER A 234 4.52 -13.64 18.43
CA SER A 234 4.01 -12.43 19.08
C SER A 234 4.38 -12.41 20.57
N LYS A 235 4.26 -13.58 21.26
CA LYS A 235 4.69 -13.76 22.65
C LYS A 235 6.19 -13.52 22.81
N TYR A 236 7.02 -14.14 21.96
CA TYR A 236 8.48 -14.00 22.01
C TYR A 236 8.94 -12.56 21.77
N LEU A 237 8.34 -11.88 20.79
CA LEU A 237 8.69 -10.52 20.42
C LEU A 237 7.98 -9.45 21.26
N GLN A 238 7.01 -9.86 22.10
CA GLN A 238 6.18 -8.97 22.94
C GLN A 238 5.43 -7.91 22.09
N ILE A 239 4.93 -8.33 20.94
CA ILE A 239 4.06 -7.54 20.08
C ILE A 239 2.60 -7.99 20.26
N PRO A 240 1.60 -7.16 19.87
CA PRO A 240 0.21 -7.57 19.90
C PRO A 240 -0.03 -8.83 19.09
N TYR A 241 -0.76 -9.80 19.69
CA TYR A 241 -1.24 -10.96 18.97
C TYR A 241 -2.60 -10.65 18.34
N ILE A 242 -2.69 -10.79 17.04
CA ILE A 242 -3.89 -10.52 16.25
C ILE A 242 -4.13 -11.75 15.37
N PRO A 243 -5.03 -12.66 15.76
CA PRO A 243 -5.16 -13.98 15.12
C PRO A 243 -5.31 -13.94 13.60
N GLU A 244 -6.10 -12.99 13.09
CA GLU A 244 -6.37 -12.87 11.66
C GLU A 244 -5.31 -12.09 10.86
N ALA A 245 -4.33 -11.47 11.54
CA ALA A 245 -3.27 -10.72 10.86
C ALA A 245 -2.44 -11.62 9.92
N GLY A 246 -2.35 -12.92 10.19
CA GLY A 246 -1.68 -13.86 9.29
C GLY A 246 -2.26 -13.90 7.89
N GLU A 247 -3.57 -13.75 7.73
CA GLU A 247 -4.22 -13.70 6.41
C GLU A 247 -3.84 -12.43 5.63
N LEU A 248 -3.51 -11.35 6.34
CA LEU A 248 -3.03 -10.13 5.70
C LEU A 248 -1.62 -10.29 5.11
N ALA A 249 -0.81 -11.23 5.63
CA ALA A 249 0.46 -11.58 4.99
C ALA A 249 0.23 -12.22 3.62
N VAL A 250 -0.81 -13.05 3.47
CA VAL A 250 -1.21 -13.64 2.18
C VAL A 250 -1.71 -12.55 1.22
N PHE A 251 -2.55 -11.62 1.70
CA PHE A 251 -3.02 -10.47 0.94
C PHE A 251 -1.86 -9.58 0.46
N LEU A 252 -0.93 -9.24 1.36
CA LEU A 252 0.23 -8.41 1.01
C LEU A 252 1.20 -9.12 0.07
N ALA A 253 1.30 -10.44 0.14
CA ALA A 253 2.06 -11.21 -0.84
C ALA A 253 1.45 -11.09 -2.24
N ALA A 254 0.11 -11.09 -2.35
CA ALA A 254 -0.56 -10.78 -3.62
C ALA A 254 -0.27 -9.34 -4.07
N VAL A 255 -0.27 -8.36 -3.17
CA VAL A 255 0.13 -6.98 -3.47
C VAL A 255 1.55 -6.93 -4.02
N GLY A 256 2.52 -7.51 -3.30
CA GLY A 256 3.92 -7.55 -3.71
C GLY A 256 4.12 -8.24 -5.07
N GLY A 257 3.46 -9.38 -5.28
CA GLY A 257 3.52 -10.11 -6.55
C GLY A 257 2.94 -9.32 -7.72
N ALA A 258 1.77 -8.70 -7.54
CA ALA A 258 1.15 -7.84 -8.56
C ALA A 258 2.04 -6.63 -8.89
N CYS A 259 2.63 -6.01 -7.88
CA CYS A 259 3.56 -4.88 -8.05
C CYS A 259 4.82 -5.28 -8.81
N LEU A 260 5.41 -6.45 -8.50
CA LEU A 260 6.57 -6.97 -9.24
C LEU A 260 6.23 -7.25 -10.70
N GLY A 261 5.03 -7.82 -10.97
CA GLY A 261 4.57 -8.05 -12.33
C GLY A 261 4.29 -6.75 -13.10
N PHE A 262 3.79 -5.71 -12.41
CA PHE A 262 3.63 -4.38 -12.98
C PHE A 262 4.98 -3.71 -13.26
N LEU A 263 5.93 -3.83 -12.35
CA LEU A 263 7.28 -3.26 -12.50
C LEU A 263 7.98 -3.75 -13.76
N TRP A 264 7.66 -4.95 -14.22
CA TRP A 264 8.17 -5.50 -15.50
C TRP A 264 7.88 -4.55 -16.68
N TYR A 265 6.73 -3.89 -16.67
CA TYR A 265 6.32 -2.94 -17.72
C TYR A 265 6.57 -1.48 -17.35
N ASN A 266 6.67 -1.16 -16.06
CA ASN A 266 6.81 0.20 -15.57
C ASN A 266 8.27 0.58 -15.26
N SER A 267 9.23 -0.36 -15.34
CA SER A 267 10.66 -0.03 -15.26
C SER A 267 11.08 0.90 -16.41
N HIS A 268 12.03 1.79 -16.12
CA HIS A 268 12.48 2.80 -17.10
C HIS A 268 13.13 2.17 -18.34
N PRO A 269 12.75 2.51 -19.58
CA PRO A 269 11.64 3.41 -19.94
C PRO A 269 10.26 2.71 -19.84
N ALA A 270 9.30 3.33 -19.13
CA ALA A 270 8.01 2.73 -18.85
C ALA A 270 7.14 2.53 -20.08
N GLN A 271 6.52 1.36 -20.20
CA GLN A 271 5.54 1.02 -21.23
C GLN A 271 4.11 1.38 -20.82
N VAL A 272 3.88 1.62 -19.51
CA VAL A 272 2.59 1.99 -18.93
C VAL A 272 2.80 2.72 -17.62
N PHE A 273 1.98 3.75 -17.35
CA PHE A 273 1.92 4.43 -16.06
C PHE A 273 0.82 3.85 -15.19
N MET A 274 1.05 3.86 -13.88
CA MET A 274 0.13 3.29 -12.91
C MET A 274 -1.17 4.08 -12.81
N GLY A 275 -1.07 5.40 -12.74
CA GLY A 275 -2.21 6.30 -12.56
C GLY A 275 -2.79 6.27 -11.15
N ASP A 276 -3.84 7.07 -10.96
CA ASP A 276 -4.49 7.22 -9.66
C ASP A 276 -5.20 5.93 -9.21
N VAL A 277 -5.64 5.08 -10.14
CA VAL A 277 -6.25 3.77 -9.83
C VAL A 277 -5.33 2.92 -8.96
N GLY A 278 -4.05 2.80 -9.37
CA GLY A 278 -3.10 1.95 -8.66
C GLY A 278 -2.51 2.63 -7.44
N SER A 279 -2.04 3.87 -7.59
CA SER A 279 -1.32 4.57 -6.54
C SER A 279 -2.17 4.79 -5.29
N LEU A 280 -3.44 5.21 -5.45
CA LEU A 280 -4.34 5.39 -4.31
C LEU A 280 -4.69 4.06 -3.64
N ALA A 281 -4.98 3.03 -4.44
CA ALA A 281 -5.34 1.71 -3.92
C ALA A 281 -4.19 1.06 -3.14
N LEU A 282 -2.97 1.10 -3.68
CA LEU A 282 -1.80 0.50 -3.05
C LEU A 282 -1.42 1.20 -1.75
N GLY A 283 -1.44 2.54 -1.74
CA GLY A 283 -1.20 3.30 -0.51
C GLY A 283 -2.26 3.05 0.55
N ALA A 284 -3.54 2.97 0.17
CA ALA A 284 -4.64 2.62 1.07
C ALA A 284 -4.50 1.19 1.62
N ALA A 285 -4.13 0.21 0.77
CA ALA A 285 -3.90 -1.18 1.19
C ALA A 285 -2.81 -1.30 2.26
N ILE A 286 -1.65 -0.66 2.05
CA ILE A 286 -0.56 -0.65 3.03
C ILE A 286 -1.00 0.07 4.31
N GLY A 287 -1.67 1.24 4.21
CA GLY A 287 -2.20 1.97 5.36
C GLY A 287 -3.21 1.15 6.16
N ALA A 288 -4.14 0.48 5.49
CA ALA A 288 -5.12 -0.40 6.13
C ALA A 288 -4.48 -1.53 6.93
N VAL A 289 -3.51 -2.23 6.31
CA VAL A 289 -2.79 -3.31 7.02
C VAL A 289 -1.99 -2.75 8.19
N ALA A 290 -1.35 -1.58 8.05
CA ALA A 290 -0.62 -0.94 9.15
C ALA A 290 -1.50 -0.67 10.37
N LEU A 291 -2.74 -0.20 10.16
CA LEU A 291 -3.72 0.00 11.24
C LEU A 291 -4.09 -1.34 11.91
N ILE A 292 -4.33 -2.36 11.11
CA ILE A 292 -4.77 -3.66 11.61
C ILE A 292 -3.66 -4.34 12.43
N VAL A 293 -2.42 -4.37 11.93
CA VAL A 293 -1.30 -5.00 12.64
C VAL A 293 -0.71 -4.12 13.74
N LYS A 294 -1.34 -2.97 14.03
CA LYS A 294 -0.91 -2.02 15.09
C LYS A 294 0.53 -1.51 14.93
N GLN A 295 0.90 -1.24 13.69
CA GLN A 295 2.20 -0.66 13.33
C GLN A 295 2.02 0.69 12.60
N GLU A 296 1.05 1.49 13.04
CA GLU A 296 0.69 2.77 12.42
C GLU A 296 1.85 3.78 12.49
N ILE A 297 2.56 3.81 13.62
CA ILE A 297 3.71 4.72 13.79
C ILE A 297 4.87 4.28 12.89
N LEU A 298 5.09 2.96 12.77
CA LEU A 298 6.13 2.45 11.87
C LEU A 298 5.80 2.68 10.40
N LEU A 299 4.55 2.97 10.04
CA LEU A 299 4.19 3.37 8.68
C LEU A 299 4.93 4.64 8.23
N ILE A 300 5.20 5.56 9.16
CA ILE A 300 6.00 6.77 8.88
C ILE A 300 7.44 6.39 8.51
N VAL A 301 7.98 5.34 9.10
CA VAL A 301 9.35 4.87 8.84
C VAL A 301 9.39 4.01 7.57
N VAL A 302 8.56 2.97 7.49
CA VAL A 302 8.49 2.06 6.32
C VAL A 302 8.11 2.84 5.05
N GLY A 303 7.15 3.76 5.18
CA GLY A 303 6.71 4.67 4.14
C GLY A 303 7.51 5.97 4.06
N GLY A 304 8.73 6.02 4.63
CA GLY A 304 9.47 7.28 4.80
C GLY A 304 9.71 8.06 3.52
N ILE A 305 9.89 7.40 2.38
CA ILE A 305 9.95 8.07 1.08
C ILE A 305 8.61 8.71 0.73
N PHE A 306 7.48 8.03 0.91
CA PHE A 306 6.15 8.60 0.66
C PHE A 306 5.88 9.80 1.56
N VAL A 307 6.31 9.71 2.83
CA VAL A 307 6.22 10.81 3.79
C VAL A 307 7.09 11.98 3.35
N ALA A 308 8.33 11.74 2.95
CA ALA A 308 9.25 12.77 2.50
C ALA A 308 8.74 13.50 1.24
N GLU A 309 8.19 12.76 0.27
CA GLU A 309 7.57 13.31 -0.93
C GLU A 309 6.37 14.19 -0.58
N ALA A 310 5.43 13.69 0.23
CA ALA A 310 4.26 14.44 0.65
C ALA A 310 4.65 15.70 1.46
N MET A 311 5.58 15.58 2.41
CA MET A 311 6.06 16.68 3.22
C MET A 311 6.77 17.75 2.37
N SER A 312 7.52 17.36 1.35
CA SER A 312 8.15 18.30 0.44
C SER A 312 7.14 19.20 -0.27
N VAL A 313 6.01 18.63 -0.70
CA VAL A 313 4.92 19.37 -1.32
C VAL A 313 4.27 20.32 -0.32
N ILE A 314 3.95 19.82 0.89
CA ILE A 314 3.32 20.63 1.95
C ILE A 314 4.23 21.83 2.31
N LEU A 315 5.52 21.59 2.54
CA LEU A 315 6.49 22.61 2.89
C LEU A 315 6.69 23.63 1.75
N GLN A 316 6.78 23.16 0.51
CA GLN A 316 6.89 24.03 -0.67
C GLN A 316 5.68 24.96 -0.81
N VAL A 317 4.47 24.41 -0.71
CA VAL A 317 3.22 25.18 -0.82
C VAL A 317 3.09 26.17 0.34
N ALA A 318 3.39 25.75 1.57
CA ALA A 318 3.35 26.60 2.75
C ALA A 318 4.35 27.77 2.62
N SER A 319 5.60 27.48 2.30
CA SER A 319 6.62 28.51 2.10
C SER A 319 6.24 29.51 1.01
N PHE A 320 5.78 29.00 -0.15
CA PHE A 320 5.40 29.89 -1.25
C PHE A 320 4.20 30.78 -0.91
N LYS A 321 3.22 30.28 -0.17
CA LYS A 321 2.08 31.07 0.30
C LYS A 321 2.47 32.14 1.33
N LEU A 322 3.38 31.80 2.27
CA LEU A 322 3.77 32.68 3.37
C LEU A 322 4.84 33.68 2.95
N THR A 323 5.86 33.22 2.21
CA THR A 323 7.09 34.02 1.95
C THR A 323 7.33 34.34 0.47
N ARG A 324 6.51 33.78 -0.44
CA ARG A 324 6.70 33.80 -1.90
C ARG A 324 8.03 33.21 -2.37
N LYS A 325 8.73 32.47 -1.50
CA LYS A 325 10.01 31.80 -1.83
C LYS A 325 9.82 30.30 -1.93
N ARG A 326 10.52 29.66 -2.88
CA ARG A 326 10.58 28.20 -3.02
C ARG A 326 11.69 27.66 -2.13
N ILE A 327 11.41 26.56 -1.40
CA ILE A 327 12.43 25.82 -0.61
C ILE A 327 13.17 24.86 -1.55
N PHE A 328 12.41 24.10 -2.35
CA PHE A 328 12.95 23.16 -3.31
C PHE A 328 12.88 23.74 -4.72
N ARG A 329 13.77 23.30 -5.63
CA ARG A 329 13.71 23.66 -7.06
C ARG A 329 12.34 23.32 -7.64
N MET A 330 11.84 22.12 -7.30
CA MET A 330 10.50 21.63 -7.58
C MET A 330 10.09 20.65 -6.48
N ALA A 331 8.80 20.51 -6.19
CA ALA A 331 8.23 19.46 -5.35
C ALA A 331 7.25 18.65 -6.19
N PRO A 332 7.14 17.33 -5.98
CA PRO A 332 7.80 16.49 -4.94
C PRO A 332 9.33 16.36 -5.08
N LEU A 333 10.00 15.71 -4.07
CA LEU A 333 11.46 15.66 -3.97
C LEU A 333 12.17 15.01 -5.15
N HIS A 334 11.59 13.99 -5.77
CA HIS A 334 12.19 13.34 -6.94
C HIS A 334 12.48 14.37 -8.05
N HIS A 335 11.57 15.30 -8.34
CA HIS A 335 11.80 16.37 -9.31
C HIS A 335 12.89 17.36 -8.88
N HIS A 336 13.04 17.60 -7.56
CA HIS A 336 14.16 18.41 -7.06
C HIS A 336 15.51 17.81 -7.43
N PHE A 337 15.64 16.47 -7.31
CA PHE A 337 16.88 15.78 -7.65
C PHE A 337 17.13 15.71 -9.16
N GLU A 338 16.07 15.50 -9.98
CA GLU A 338 16.19 15.57 -11.44
C GLU A 338 16.69 16.95 -11.89
N LEU A 339 16.07 18.03 -11.41
CA LEU A 339 16.50 19.41 -11.67
C LEU A 339 17.85 19.77 -11.06
N SER A 340 18.38 18.93 -10.17
CA SER A 340 19.74 19.02 -9.64
C SER A 340 20.75 18.22 -10.43
N GLY A 341 20.33 17.61 -11.57
CA GLY A 341 21.22 16.93 -12.50
C GLY A 341 21.35 15.41 -12.27
N TRP A 342 20.48 14.80 -11.47
CA TRP A 342 20.46 13.35 -11.36
C TRP A 342 19.61 12.73 -12.47
N SER A 343 20.09 11.63 -13.05
CA SER A 343 19.26 10.84 -14.00
C SER A 343 18.10 10.16 -13.26
N GLU A 344 16.97 9.98 -13.93
CA GLU A 344 15.78 9.34 -13.38
C GLU A 344 16.08 8.00 -12.73
N SER A 345 16.77 7.10 -13.44
CA SER A 345 17.15 5.78 -12.88
C SER A 345 17.99 5.89 -11.60
N LYS A 346 18.85 6.92 -11.50
CA LYS A 346 19.68 7.14 -10.33
C LYS A 346 18.82 7.60 -9.12
N VAL A 347 17.81 8.44 -9.35
CA VAL A 347 16.86 8.84 -8.31
C VAL A 347 16.09 7.63 -7.82
N VAL A 348 15.51 6.84 -8.74
CA VAL A 348 14.70 5.65 -8.45
C VAL A 348 15.49 4.64 -7.61
N ILE A 349 16.68 4.24 -8.07
CA ILE A 349 17.50 3.23 -7.37
C ILE A 349 17.89 3.73 -5.97
N ARG A 350 18.30 5.00 -5.83
CA ARG A 350 18.67 5.55 -4.52
C ARG A 350 17.49 5.59 -3.56
N PHE A 351 16.30 5.93 -4.04
CA PHE A 351 15.10 5.93 -3.23
C PHE A 351 14.72 4.51 -2.79
N TRP A 352 14.86 3.50 -3.66
CA TRP A 352 14.68 2.10 -3.27
C TRP A 352 15.68 1.65 -2.20
N VAL A 353 16.95 2.06 -2.32
CA VAL A 353 17.96 1.78 -1.29
C VAL A 353 17.55 2.42 0.05
N ILE A 354 17.07 3.67 0.04
CA ILE A 354 16.56 4.31 1.26
C ILE A 354 15.35 3.55 1.82
N CYS A 355 14.38 3.14 0.98
CA CYS A 355 13.25 2.32 1.42
C CYS A 355 13.71 1.02 2.10
N LEU A 356 14.70 0.32 1.54
CA LEU A 356 15.25 -0.91 2.12
C LEU A 356 15.92 -0.65 3.48
N VAL A 357 16.70 0.43 3.60
CA VAL A 357 17.32 0.80 4.88
C VAL A 357 16.27 1.12 5.94
N LEU A 358 15.23 1.88 5.58
CA LEU A 358 14.12 2.22 6.47
C LEU A 358 13.30 0.96 6.86
N ALA A 359 13.10 0.04 5.93
CA ALA A 359 12.44 -1.24 6.19
C ALA A 359 13.24 -2.08 7.19
N LEU A 360 14.55 -2.22 7.00
CA LEU A 360 15.44 -2.92 7.94
C LEU A 360 15.43 -2.25 9.32
N PHE A 361 15.45 -0.92 9.36
CA PHE A 361 15.33 -0.18 10.62
C PHE A 361 13.98 -0.46 11.30
N ALA A 362 12.86 -0.43 10.57
CA ALA A 362 11.55 -0.75 11.13
C ALA A 362 11.49 -2.19 11.65
N LEU A 363 12.03 -3.17 10.92
CA LEU A 363 12.09 -4.56 11.37
C LEU A 363 12.99 -4.75 12.60
N SER A 364 14.07 -3.97 12.74
CA SER A 364 14.94 -4.05 13.92
C SER A 364 14.19 -3.68 15.20
N THR A 365 13.15 -2.85 15.13
CA THR A 365 12.35 -2.47 16.30
C THR A 365 11.63 -3.66 16.94
N LEU A 366 11.39 -4.75 16.20
CA LEU A 366 10.73 -5.96 16.72
C LEU A 366 11.49 -6.59 17.89
N LYS A 367 12.80 -6.49 17.89
CA LYS A 367 13.63 -7.10 18.95
C LYS A 367 14.11 -6.10 20.01
N LEU A 368 14.00 -4.80 19.74
CA LEU A 368 14.44 -3.75 20.66
C LEU A 368 13.38 -3.42 21.75
N ARG A 369 12.33 -4.21 21.80
CA ARG A 369 11.25 -4.09 22.80
C ARG A 369 11.55 -4.84 24.10
#